data_a5bbf555426dc7a38a0ab06e904466bd
#
_entry.id   a5bbf555426dc7a38a0ab06e904466bd
#
_cell.length_a   1.000
_cell.length_b   1.000
_cell.length_c   1.000
_cell.angle_alpha   90.00
_cell.angle_beta   90.00
_cell.angle_gamma   90.00
#
_symmetry.space_group_name_H-M   'P 1'
#
loop_
_entity.id
_entity.type
_entity.pdbx_description
1 polymer ?
#
loop_
_entity_poly.entity_id
_entity_poly.type
_entity_poly.pdbx_seq_one_letter_code
_entity_poly.pdbx_strand_id
1 'polypeptide(L)'
;MDVEGILREIEEGRERTNPRVFEAVMNDPEVKEHYEKAAAQAERNPFFKKFYDLGVKEGLFSDILGAIGRIHDTVVEAAYPNLISRDIITVMPTKESVERFVKAKGGKAYVMAESGEVFVVGEKYETVDIYTNIEIRAAAEGTEKFLEDATWNVMERQTEALGKAIALKELELVLSLYNAVDASSLAGGSILDGNAAAMDWNKITELHDAIINENFSPTVLLLHPRQLSQLLRDDKFINANYKPSGELDIRTGSFGEVLGMRVLASTKCTNGVAYAIDTTVAAVMLVRRDITTKPYEDIIKGTYGVVASERIGLGILQSKAIAKMTNIATNL
;
A
#
# COMPACT_ATOMS: atom_id res chain seq x y z
N MET A 1 -25.87 8.88 20.33
CA MET A 1 -24.46 8.44 20.44
C MET A 1 -24.14 7.68 19.19
N ASP A 2 -23.07 8.02 18.51
CA ASP A 2 -22.74 7.42 17.22
C ASP A 2 -22.15 6.02 17.44
N VAL A 3 -22.83 4.98 16.96
CA VAL A 3 -22.44 3.57 17.15
C VAL A 3 -21.08 3.28 16.53
N GLU A 4 -20.77 3.92 15.37
CA GLU A 4 -19.45 3.82 14.73
C GLU A 4 -18.33 4.44 15.58
N GLY A 5 -18.61 5.54 16.29
CA GLY A 5 -17.66 6.15 17.22
C GLY A 5 -17.34 5.26 18.42
N ILE A 6 -18.32 4.54 18.93
CA ILE A 6 -18.15 3.62 20.06
C ILE A 6 -17.41 2.35 19.64
N LEU A 7 -17.70 1.80 18.46
CA LEU A 7 -16.96 0.65 17.92
C LEU A 7 -15.49 1.00 17.66
N ARG A 8 -15.20 2.21 17.22
CA ARG A 8 -13.85 2.72 17.02
C ARG A 8 -13.09 2.91 18.33
N GLU A 9 -13.76 3.39 19.37
CA GLU A 9 -13.18 3.47 20.73
C GLU A 9 -12.94 2.09 21.35
N ILE A 10 -13.77 1.10 21.03
CA ILE A 10 -13.56 -0.30 21.45
C ILE A 10 -12.37 -0.92 20.69
N GLU A 11 -12.18 -0.63 19.41
CA GLU A 11 -11.04 -1.07 18.60
C GLU A 11 -9.72 -0.42 19.04
N GLU A 12 -9.73 0.88 19.37
CA GLU A 12 -8.55 1.62 19.85
C GLU A 12 -8.23 1.37 21.33
N GLY A 13 -9.19 0.87 22.13
CA GLY A 13 -9.12 0.82 23.58
C GLY A 13 -8.96 -0.54 24.24
N ARG A 14 -8.47 -1.58 23.58
CA ARG A 14 -8.37 -2.98 24.08
C ARG A 14 -7.69 -3.16 25.44
N GLU A 15 -6.91 -2.20 25.93
CA GLU A 15 -6.29 -2.26 27.26
C GLU A 15 -6.91 -1.34 28.33
N ARG A 16 -7.89 -0.50 27.98
CA ARG A 16 -8.41 0.55 28.88
C ARG A 16 -9.92 0.74 28.87
N THR A 17 -10.70 -0.22 28.43
CA THR A 17 -12.16 -0.05 28.42
C THR A 17 -12.71 0.03 29.84
N ASN A 18 -13.27 1.19 30.19
CA ASN A 18 -14.00 1.37 31.43
C ASN A 18 -15.20 0.40 31.42
N PRO A 19 -15.32 -0.53 32.41
CA PRO A 19 -16.38 -1.53 32.43
C PRO A 19 -17.80 -0.96 32.30
N ARG A 20 -18.00 0.28 32.72
CA ARG A 20 -19.28 0.99 32.63
C ARG A 20 -19.66 1.40 31.22
N VAL A 21 -18.68 1.68 30.35
CA VAL A 21 -18.93 2.01 28.95
C VAL A 21 -19.28 0.74 28.18
N PHE A 22 -18.60 -0.36 28.47
CA PHE A 22 -18.89 -1.67 27.90
C PHE A 22 -20.30 -2.15 28.26
N GLU A 23 -20.71 -2.06 29.51
CA GLU A 23 -22.09 -2.38 29.95
C GLU A 23 -23.14 -1.48 29.30
N ALA A 24 -22.88 -0.20 29.12
CA ALA A 24 -23.82 0.74 28.50
C ALA A 24 -24.03 0.42 26.99
N VAL A 25 -22.96 0.02 26.29
CA VAL A 25 -23.01 -0.38 24.89
C VAL A 25 -23.73 -1.72 24.71
N MET A 26 -23.48 -2.68 25.59
CA MET A 26 -24.11 -4.00 25.53
C MET A 26 -25.61 -3.97 25.94
N ASN A 27 -26.06 -2.92 26.61
CA ASN A 27 -27.47 -2.72 26.93
C ASN A 27 -28.27 -1.97 25.86
N ASP A 28 -27.61 -1.49 24.79
CA ASP A 28 -28.30 -0.89 23.65
C ASP A 28 -28.96 -2.00 22.81
N PRO A 29 -30.30 -1.94 22.61
CA PRO A 29 -31.04 -3.00 21.93
C PRO A 29 -30.64 -3.19 20.45
N GLU A 30 -30.21 -2.13 19.73
CA GLU A 30 -29.76 -2.23 18.34
C GLU A 30 -28.40 -2.91 18.22
N VAL A 31 -27.50 -2.59 19.15
CA VAL A 31 -26.18 -3.20 19.25
C VAL A 31 -26.35 -4.69 19.60
N LYS A 32 -27.20 -5.01 20.58
CA LYS A 32 -27.47 -6.38 21.00
C LYS A 32 -28.04 -7.24 19.87
N GLU A 33 -29.00 -6.72 19.11
CA GLU A 33 -29.59 -7.43 17.95
C GLU A 33 -28.56 -7.67 16.85
N HIS A 34 -27.67 -6.70 16.61
CA HIS A 34 -26.59 -6.87 15.62
C HIS A 34 -25.61 -7.95 16.03
N TYR A 35 -25.23 -7.99 17.30
CA TYR A 35 -24.34 -9.01 17.85
C TYR A 35 -24.98 -10.41 17.93
N GLU A 36 -26.26 -10.49 18.25
CA GLU A 36 -26.99 -11.77 18.23
C GLU A 36 -27.06 -12.36 16.82
N LYS A 37 -27.23 -11.52 15.79
CA LYS A 37 -27.19 -11.97 14.40
C LYS A 37 -25.79 -12.41 13.96
N ALA A 38 -24.76 -11.66 14.36
CA ALA A 38 -23.37 -12.01 14.08
C ALA A 38 -22.94 -13.29 14.79
N ALA A 39 -23.35 -13.47 16.06
CA ALA A 39 -23.12 -14.67 16.84
C ALA A 39 -23.80 -15.89 16.23
N ALA A 40 -25.06 -15.78 15.83
CA ALA A 40 -25.80 -16.88 15.19
C ALA A 40 -25.19 -17.28 13.84
N GLN A 41 -24.62 -16.32 13.09
CA GLN A 41 -23.86 -16.61 11.88
C GLN A 41 -22.53 -17.31 12.17
N ALA A 42 -21.81 -16.88 13.22
CA ALA A 42 -20.54 -17.47 13.61
C ALA A 42 -20.70 -18.89 14.18
N GLU A 43 -21.75 -19.14 14.97
CA GLU A 43 -22.06 -20.52 15.46
C GLU A 43 -22.36 -21.51 14.34
N ARG A 44 -22.96 -21.04 13.23
CA ARG A 44 -23.23 -21.86 12.05
C ARG A 44 -22.03 -22.10 11.16
N ASN A 45 -20.97 -21.30 11.30
CA ASN A 45 -19.79 -21.38 10.46
C ASN A 45 -18.68 -22.15 11.19
N PRO A 46 -18.35 -23.39 10.77
CA PRO A 46 -17.34 -24.22 11.42
C PRO A 46 -15.94 -23.61 11.43
N PHE A 47 -15.65 -22.67 10.52
CA PHE A 47 -14.40 -21.92 10.52
C PHE A 47 -14.28 -21.04 11.78
N PHE A 48 -15.33 -20.30 12.13
CA PHE A 48 -15.35 -19.48 13.34
C PHE A 48 -15.46 -20.32 14.62
N LYS A 49 -16.19 -21.43 14.60
CA LYS A 49 -16.30 -22.35 15.72
C LYS A 49 -14.94 -22.91 16.14
N LYS A 50 -14.09 -23.22 15.18
CA LYS A 50 -12.73 -23.74 15.45
C LYS A 50 -11.78 -22.65 15.95
N PHE A 51 -11.90 -21.42 15.48
CA PHE A 51 -11.24 -20.25 16.08
C PHE A 51 -11.67 -20.03 17.53
N TYR A 52 -12.93 -20.28 17.81
CA TYR A 52 -13.53 -20.21 19.14
C TYR A 52 -12.98 -21.29 20.09
N ASP A 53 -13.00 -22.54 19.67
CA ASP A 53 -12.58 -23.69 20.49
C ASP A 53 -11.08 -23.67 20.86
N LEU A 54 -10.26 -22.98 20.09
CA LEU A 54 -8.80 -22.96 20.23
C LEU A 54 -8.24 -21.86 21.16
N GLY A 55 -9.03 -20.89 21.55
CA GLY A 55 -8.46 -19.74 22.25
C GLY A 55 -9.24 -19.07 23.36
N VAL A 56 -10.49 -19.41 23.63
CA VAL A 56 -11.29 -18.58 24.56
C VAL A 56 -12.21 -19.40 25.45
N LYS A 57 -12.06 -19.22 26.76
CA LYS A 57 -12.88 -19.88 27.80
C LYS A 57 -13.81 -18.94 28.57
N GLU A 58 -13.94 -17.69 28.21
CA GLU A 58 -14.72 -16.71 28.98
C GLU A 58 -15.63 -15.83 28.11
N GLY A 59 -16.94 -16.09 28.11
CA GLY A 59 -18.01 -15.19 27.65
C GLY A 59 -18.37 -15.27 26.15
N LEU A 60 -19.56 -15.78 25.83
CA LEU A 60 -20.01 -16.14 24.46
C LEU A 60 -19.88 -15.01 23.41
N PHE A 61 -20.09 -13.76 23.80
CA PHE A 61 -20.11 -12.60 22.89
C PHE A 61 -18.74 -11.97 22.64
N SER A 62 -17.94 -11.81 23.70
CA SER A 62 -16.58 -11.26 23.58
C SER A 62 -15.70 -12.14 22.71
N ASP A 63 -16.01 -13.42 22.67
CA ASP A 63 -15.20 -14.48 22.06
C ASP A 63 -15.34 -14.53 20.54
N ILE A 64 -16.57 -14.37 20.01
CA ILE A 64 -16.83 -14.36 18.56
C ILE A 64 -16.27 -13.10 17.92
N LEU A 65 -16.50 -11.95 18.56
CA LEU A 65 -15.89 -10.69 18.15
C LEU A 65 -14.36 -10.75 18.23
N GLY A 66 -13.83 -11.33 19.29
CA GLY A 66 -12.40 -11.58 19.44
C GLY A 66 -11.83 -12.47 18.33
N ALA A 67 -12.55 -13.50 17.90
CA ALA A 67 -12.12 -14.37 16.79
C ALA A 67 -12.13 -13.64 15.43
N ILE A 68 -13.20 -12.90 15.12
CA ILE A 68 -13.29 -12.07 13.91
C ILE A 68 -12.20 -11.00 13.91
N GLY A 69 -12.01 -10.32 15.05
CA GLY A 69 -10.95 -9.33 15.23
C GLY A 69 -9.56 -9.93 15.04
N ARG A 70 -9.25 -11.11 15.58
CA ARG A 70 -7.96 -11.77 15.37
C ARG A 70 -7.70 -12.13 13.91
N ILE A 71 -8.73 -12.59 13.18
CA ILE A 71 -8.61 -12.87 11.75
C ILE A 71 -8.30 -11.58 11.00
N HIS A 72 -9.01 -10.50 11.30
CA HIS A 72 -8.76 -9.20 10.71
C HIS A 72 -7.34 -8.72 11.03
N ASP A 73 -6.96 -8.74 12.30
CA ASP A 73 -5.62 -8.33 12.75
C ASP A 73 -4.52 -9.15 12.06
N THR A 74 -4.69 -10.47 11.96
CA THR A 74 -3.72 -11.34 11.26
C THR A 74 -3.59 -11.00 9.77
N VAL A 75 -4.71 -10.71 9.08
CA VAL A 75 -4.66 -10.27 7.67
C VAL A 75 -3.94 -8.93 7.55
N VAL A 76 -4.27 -7.99 8.41
CA VAL A 76 -3.69 -6.65 8.41
C VAL A 76 -2.20 -6.71 8.76
N GLU A 77 -1.82 -7.40 9.85
CA GLU A 77 -0.42 -7.60 10.25
C GLU A 77 0.42 -8.28 9.15
N ALA A 78 -0.16 -9.22 8.43
CA ALA A 78 0.51 -9.87 7.30
C ALA A 78 0.59 -8.97 6.05
N ALA A 79 -0.36 -8.05 5.86
CA ALA A 79 -0.38 -7.13 4.74
C ALA A 79 0.62 -5.98 4.92
N TYR A 80 0.62 -5.32 6.09
CA TYR A 80 1.39 -4.10 6.33
C TYR A 80 2.88 -4.17 5.96
N PRO A 81 3.66 -5.19 6.33
CA PRO A 81 5.07 -5.28 5.94
C PRO A 81 5.30 -5.44 4.44
N ASN A 82 4.26 -5.82 3.70
CA ASN A 82 4.30 -6.05 2.26
C ASN A 82 3.67 -4.90 1.45
N LEU A 83 3.12 -3.88 2.11
CA LEU A 83 2.50 -2.69 1.48
C LEU A 83 3.56 -1.68 0.99
N ILE A 84 4.58 -2.15 0.28
CA ILE A 84 5.60 -1.30 -0.37
C ILE A 84 4.94 -0.29 -1.32
N SER A 85 3.76 -0.60 -1.85
CA SER A 85 2.94 0.28 -2.68
C SER A 85 2.68 1.63 -2.02
N ARG A 86 2.39 1.65 -0.71
CA ARG A 86 2.09 2.86 0.05
C ARG A 86 3.34 3.71 0.35
N ASP A 87 4.51 3.15 0.19
CA ASP A 87 5.79 3.85 0.29
C ASP A 87 6.19 4.58 -1.01
N ILE A 88 5.63 4.16 -2.14
CA ILE A 88 5.97 4.69 -3.47
C ILE A 88 4.90 5.60 -4.06
N ILE A 89 3.79 5.83 -3.33
CA ILE A 89 2.68 6.69 -3.76
C ILE A 89 2.10 7.43 -2.55
N THR A 90 1.59 8.64 -2.76
CA THR A 90 0.87 9.36 -1.69
C THR A 90 -0.49 8.72 -1.45
N VAL A 91 -0.79 8.35 -0.20
CA VAL A 91 -2.06 7.73 0.18
C VAL A 91 -2.98 8.76 0.80
N MET A 92 -4.22 8.85 0.31
CA MET A 92 -5.25 9.76 0.82
C MET A 92 -6.55 8.99 1.08
N PRO A 93 -7.07 9.00 2.31
CA PRO A 93 -8.38 8.42 2.60
C PRO A 93 -9.49 9.30 2.00
N THR A 94 -10.52 8.68 1.42
CA THR A 94 -11.70 9.38 0.88
C THR A 94 -12.97 8.61 1.12
N LYS A 95 -14.09 9.33 1.21
CA LYS A 95 -15.44 8.75 1.24
C LYS A 95 -16.14 8.86 -0.12
N GLU A 96 -15.60 9.67 -1.02
CA GLU A 96 -16.18 9.97 -2.31
C GLU A 96 -15.85 8.90 -3.36
N SER A 97 -16.71 8.81 -4.38
CA SER A 97 -16.46 7.90 -5.51
C SER A 97 -15.49 8.49 -6.52
N VAL A 98 -15.36 9.81 -6.55
CA VAL A 98 -14.51 10.57 -7.46
C VAL A 98 -13.92 11.74 -6.68
N GLU A 99 -12.61 11.89 -6.73
CA GLU A 99 -11.91 13.07 -6.23
C GLU A 99 -11.34 13.86 -7.41
N ARG A 100 -11.49 15.19 -7.34
CA ARG A 100 -11.01 16.10 -8.37
C ARG A 100 -9.79 16.84 -7.88
N PHE A 101 -8.66 16.63 -8.54
CA PHE A 101 -7.41 17.34 -8.29
C PHE A 101 -7.22 18.44 -9.32
N VAL A 102 -6.88 19.63 -8.84
CA VAL A 102 -6.63 20.78 -9.70
C VAL A 102 -5.13 20.98 -9.83
N LYS A 103 -4.63 20.95 -11.06
CA LYS A 103 -3.24 21.31 -11.38
C LYS A 103 -3.20 22.78 -11.81
N ALA A 104 -2.50 23.62 -11.05
CA ALA A 104 -2.19 24.96 -11.49
C ALA A 104 -0.95 24.92 -12.42
N LYS A 105 -1.08 25.38 -13.66
CA LYS A 105 0.09 25.66 -14.50
C LYS A 105 0.65 27.00 -14.06
N GLY A 106 1.77 26.95 -13.36
CA GLY A 106 2.40 28.04 -12.63
C GLY A 106 2.41 29.41 -13.32
N GLY A 107 2.21 30.41 -12.52
CA GLY A 107 2.33 31.82 -12.95
C GLY A 107 3.74 32.14 -13.42
N LYS A 108 3.85 33.08 -14.36
CA LYS A 108 5.16 33.63 -14.78
C LYS A 108 5.44 34.91 -14.00
N ALA A 109 6.58 34.93 -13.32
CA ALA A 109 7.07 36.15 -12.70
C ALA A 109 7.90 36.96 -13.74
N TYR A 110 7.69 38.26 -13.77
CA TYR A 110 8.43 39.17 -14.64
C TYR A 110 9.19 40.16 -13.77
N VAL A 111 10.42 40.47 -14.17
CA VAL A 111 11.16 41.60 -13.60
C VAL A 111 10.68 42.85 -14.31
N MET A 112 10.06 43.76 -13.57
CA MET A 112 9.50 45.01 -14.12
C MET A 112 10.37 46.16 -13.72
N ALA A 113 10.47 47.14 -14.62
CA ALA A 113 11.05 48.45 -14.30
C ALA A 113 10.09 49.26 -13.41
N GLU A 114 10.60 50.30 -12.76
CA GLU A 114 9.81 51.21 -11.96
C GLU A 114 8.68 51.80 -12.82
N SER A 115 7.41 51.65 -12.39
CA SER A 115 6.19 52.02 -13.14
C SER A 115 5.80 51.12 -14.32
N GLY A 116 6.35 49.93 -14.46
CA GLY A 116 5.93 48.96 -15.49
C GLY A 116 4.57 48.31 -15.17
N GLU A 117 3.73 48.12 -16.19
CA GLU A 117 2.47 47.36 -16.05
C GLU A 117 2.77 45.86 -15.88
N VAL A 118 2.16 45.24 -14.89
CA VAL A 118 2.23 43.79 -14.69
C VAL A 118 1.31 43.08 -15.69
N PHE A 119 1.88 42.19 -16.50
CA PHE A 119 1.07 41.34 -17.37
C PHE A 119 0.35 40.28 -16.56
N VAL A 120 -0.97 40.35 -16.47
CA VAL A 120 -1.78 39.30 -15.87
C VAL A 120 -1.89 38.15 -16.86
N VAL A 121 -1.12 37.11 -16.62
CA VAL A 121 -1.30 35.82 -17.36
C VAL A 121 -2.43 35.08 -16.71
N GLY A 122 -3.51 34.83 -17.44
CA GLY A 122 -4.62 34.03 -16.96
C GLY A 122 -4.10 32.61 -16.60
N GLU A 123 -4.32 32.20 -15.37
CA GLU A 123 -3.96 30.85 -14.92
C GLU A 123 -4.81 29.81 -15.65
N LYS A 124 -4.14 28.83 -16.23
CA LYS A 124 -4.81 27.65 -16.80
C LYS A 124 -4.83 26.53 -15.75
N TYR A 125 -6.01 26.13 -15.38
CA TYR A 125 -6.22 24.98 -14.49
C TYR A 125 -6.50 23.74 -15.32
N GLU A 126 -5.81 22.67 -15.00
CA GLU A 126 -6.08 21.33 -15.52
C GLU A 126 -6.64 20.49 -14.37
N THR A 127 -7.73 19.79 -14.60
CA THR A 127 -8.34 18.93 -13.58
C THR A 127 -8.09 17.48 -13.90
N VAL A 128 -7.77 16.70 -12.88
CA VAL A 128 -7.62 15.25 -12.94
C VAL A 128 -8.66 14.63 -12.02
N ASP A 129 -9.60 13.90 -12.59
CA ASP A 129 -10.61 13.18 -11.83
C ASP A 129 -10.13 11.74 -11.58
N ILE A 130 -10.05 11.33 -10.33
CA ILE A 130 -9.61 9.99 -9.92
C ILE A 130 -10.81 9.26 -9.32
N TYR A 131 -11.10 8.08 -9.88
CA TYR A 131 -12.23 7.26 -9.51
C TYR A 131 -11.81 6.15 -8.55
N THR A 132 -12.54 5.98 -7.44
CA THR A 132 -12.34 4.86 -6.50
C THR A 132 -13.12 3.62 -6.94
N ASN A 133 -12.82 3.10 -8.13
CA ASN A 133 -13.54 2.00 -8.75
C ASN A 133 -12.81 0.65 -8.73
N ILE A 134 -11.57 0.63 -8.22
CA ILE A 134 -10.78 -0.59 -8.14
C ILE A 134 -11.12 -1.28 -6.82
N GLU A 135 -11.61 -2.51 -6.89
CA GLU A 135 -11.83 -3.35 -5.71
C GLU A 135 -10.92 -4.59 -5.79
N ILE A 136 -10.05 -4.72 -4.81
CA ILE A 136 -9.17 -5.88 -4.63
C ILE A 136 -9.89 -6.82 -3.68
N ARG A 137 -9.98 -8.10 -4.04
CA ARG A 137 -10.56 -9.14 -3.19
C ARG A 137 -9.67 -10.36 -3.19
N ALA A 138 -9.49 -10.96 -2.02
CA ALA A 138 -8.85 -12.24 -1.85
C ALA A 138 -9.70 -13.10 -0.89
N ALA A 139 -9.82 -14.38 -1.18
CA ALA A 139 -10.60 -15.30 -0.36
C ALA A 139 -9.75 -16.52 0.00
N ALA A 140 -9.90 -16.98 1.24
CA ALA A 140 -9.47 -18.31 1.66
C ALA A 140 -10.71 -19.12 2.00
N GLU A 141 -10.80 -20.33 1.47
CA GLU A 141 -11.91 -21.24 1.72
C GLU A 141 -11.39 -22.62 2.11
N GLY A 142 -12.17 -23.32 2.90
CA GLY A 142 -11.96 -24.72 3.24
C GLY A 142 -13.27 -25.48 3.23
N THR A 143 -13.23 -26.74 2.84
CA THR A 143 -14.38 -27.63 3.00
C THR A 143 -14.60 -27.94 4.48
N GLU A 144 -15.83 -28.24 4.86
CA GLU A 144 -16.18 -28.62 6.24
C GLU A 144 -15.26 -29.71 6.78
N LYS A 145 -15.05 -30.78 6.00
CA LYS A 145 -14.15 -31.87 6.36
C LYS A 145 -12.69 -31.42 6.58
N PHE A 146 -12.19 -30.52 5.71
CA PHE A 146 -10.84 -29.96 5.87
C PHE A 146 -10.74 -29.13 7.15
N LEU A 147 -11.78 -28.36 7.47
CA LEU A 147 -11.81 -27.53 8.68
C LEU A 147 -11.89 -28.38 9.96
N GLU A 148 -12.59 -29.52 9.93
CA GLU A 148 -12.63 -30.47 11.05
C GLU A 148 -11.25 -31.10 11.34
N ASP A 149 -10.50 -31.42 10.27
CA ASP A 149 -9.19 -32.07 10.37
C ASP A 149 -8.02 -31.07 10.50
N ALA A 150 -8.20 -29.80 10.08
CA ALA A 150 -7.14 -28.80 10.07
C ALA A 150 -6.72 -28.37 11.48
N THR A 151 -5.44 -28.09 11.65
CA THR A 151 -4.89 -27.45 12.85
C THR A 151 -4.98 -25.92 12.73
N TRP A 152 -4.96 -25.23 13.89
CA TRP A 152 -4.92 -23.76 13.93
C TRP A 152 -3.85 -23.15 13.00
N ASN A 153 -2.64 -23.69 13.04
CA ASN A 153 -1.52 -23.17 12.25
C ASN A 153 -1.78 -23.14 10.73
N VAL A 154 -2.60 -24.04 10.20
CA VAL A 154 -2.94 -24.07 8.78
C VAL A 154 -3.89 -22.92 8.43
N MET A 155 -4.88 -22.67 9.29
CA MET A 155 -5.85 -21.59 9.11
C MET A 155 -5.21 -20.21 9.24
N GLU A 156 -4.34 -20.04 10.23
CA GLU A 156 -3.57 -18.81 10.42
C GLU A 156 -2.70 -18.49 9.20
N ARG A 157 -1.96 -19.48 8.68
CA ARG A 157 -1.16 -19.31 7.46
C ARG A 157 -2.00 -18.96 6.22
N GLN A 158 -3.19 -19.52 6.09
CA GLN A 158 -4.10 -19.17 5.01
C GLN A 158 -4.57 -17.71 5.14
N THR A 159 -4.88 -17.30 6.36
CA THR A 159 -5.29 -15.92 6.65
C THR A 159 -4.17 -14.90 6.40
N GLU A 160 -2.93 -15.21 6.82
CA GLU A 160 -1.75 -14.42 6.48
C GLU A 160 -1.52 -14.33 4.96
N ALA A 161 -1.75 -15.43 4.24
CA ALA A 161 -1.59 -15.45 2.79
C ALA A 161 -2.57 -14.49 2.08
N LEU A 162 -3.77 -14.27 2.64
CA LEU A 162 -4.72 -13.29 2.12
C LEU A 162 -4.16 -11.86 2.20
N GLY A 163 -3.63 -11.47 3.36
CA GLY A 163 -3.02 -10.15 3.55
C GLY A 163 -1.89 -9.89 2.57
N LYS A 164 -0.97 -10.87 2.44
CA LYS A 164 0.15 -10.79 1.48
C LYS A 164 -0.35 -10.70 0.03
N ALA A 165 -1.40 -11.44 -0.33
CA ALA A 165 -1.95 -11.43 -1.68
C ALA A 165 -2.56 -10.06 -2.05
N ILE A 166 -3.27 -9.41 -1.12
CA ILE A 166 -3.83 -8.07 -1.32
C ILE A 166 -2.69 -7.06 -1.49
N ALA A 167 -1.70 -7.05 -0.61
CA ALA A 167 -0.56 -6.14 -0.68
C ALA A 167 0.23 -6.28 -1.98
N LEU A 168 0.46 -7.51 -2.44
CA LEU A 168 1.15 -7.77 -3.71
C LEU A 168 0.30 -7.31 -4.91
N LYS A 169 -1.02 -7.44 -4.85
CA LYS A 169 -1.91 -6.97 -5.91
C LYS A 169 -2.01 -5.44 -5.95
N GLU A 170 -2.05 -4.79 -4.79
CA GLU A 170 -1.98 -3.33 -4.68
C GLU A 170 -0.69 -2.81 -5.33
N LEU A 171 0.47 -3.39 -5.00
CA LEU A 171 1.75 -3.03 -5.60
C LEU A 171 1.77 -3.24 -7.12
N GLU A 172 1.22 -4.35 -7.61
CA GLU A 172 1.12 -4.63 -9.05
C GLU A 172 0.30 -3.57 -9.79
N LEU A 173 -0.80 -3.11 -9.18
CA LEU A 173 -1.64 -2.05 -9.74
C LEU A 173 -0.91 -0.70 -9.78
N VAL A 174 -0.20 -0.34 -8.72
CA VAL A 174 0.61 0.89 -8.69
C VAL A 174 1.73 0.85 -9.72
N LEU A 175 2.43 -0.29 -9.85
CA LEU A 175 3.45 -0.47 -10.89
C LEU A 175 2.86 -0.39 -12.29
N SER A 176 1.67 -0.95 -12.51
CA SER A 176 0.98 -0.85 -13.81
C SER A 176 0.62 0.59 -14.14
N LEU A 177 0.22 1.38 -13.14
CA LEU A 177 -0.04 2.82 -13.29
C LEU A 177 1.22 3.56 -13.74
N TYR A 178 2.36 3.34 -13.09
CA TYR A 178 3.64 3.97 -13.48
C TYR A 178 4.13 3.48 -14.85
N ASN A 179 3.90 2.23 -15.19
CA ASN A 179 4.25 1.69 -16.51
C ASN A 179 3.41 2.29 -17.65
N ALA A 180 2.17 2.67 -17.37
CA ALA A 180 1.24 3.23 -18.34
C ALA A 180 1.50 4.71 -18.68
N VAL A 181 2.42 5.38 -17.97
CA VAL A 181 2.77 6.77 -18.25
C VAL A 181 3.51 6.86 -19.58
N ASP A 182 3.04 7.74 -20.47
CA ASP A 182 3.68 7.96 -21.77
C ASP A 182 5.11 8.46 -21.61
N ALA A 183 6.03 7.92 -22.43
CA ALA A 183 7.44 8.27 -22.39
C ALA A 183 7.71 9.77 -22.49
N SER A 184 6.96 10.48 -23.34
CA SER A 184 7.07 11.94 -23.52
C SER A 184 6.62 12.74 -22.32
N SER A 185 5.84 12.14 -21.42
CA SER A 185 5.33 12.78 -20.20
C SER A 185 6.22 12.55 -18.98
N LEU A 186 7.17 11.63 -19.05
CA LEU A 186 8.12 11.34 -17.98
C LEU A 186 9.14 12.48 -17.78
N ALA A 187 9.85 12.46 -16.67
CA ALA A 187 10.99 13.33 -16.43
C ALA A 187 12.04 13.18 -17.55
N GLY A 188 12.56 14.31 -18.05
CA GLY A 188 13.46 14.31 -19.20
C GLY A 188 12.80 14.06 -20.56
N GLY A 189 11.45 13.88 -20.61
CA GLY A 189 10.68 13.71 -21.85
C GLY A 189 10.92 12.41 -22.60
N SER A 190 11.58 11.43 -21.96
CA SER A 190 11.86 10.11 -22.55
C SER A 190 12.11 9.06 -21.46
N ILE A 191 12.01 7.78 -21.87
CA ILE A 191 12.50 6.69 -21.06
C ILE A 191 14.03 6.64 -21.21
N LEU A 192 14.74 6.60 -20.08
CA LEU A 192 16.20 6.49 -20.05
C LEU A 192 16.65 5.07 -20.48
N ASP A 193 17.76 4.98 -21.20
CA ASP A 193 18.29 3.69 -21.66
C ASP A 193 19.46 3.23 -20.76
N GLY A 194 19.32 2.08 -20.13
CA GLY A 194 20.36 1.44 -19.34
C GLY A 194 21.50 0.82 -20.17
N ASN A 195 21.43 0.89 -21.51
CA ASN A 195 22.44 0.39 -22.46
C ASN A 195 22.84 -1.08 -22.23
N ALA A 196 21.91 -1.91 -21.78
CA ALA A 196 22.14 -3.31 -21.42
C ALA A 196 23.33 -3.52 -20.43
N ALA A 197 23.72 -2.48 -19.69
CA ALA A 197 24.76 -2.54 -18.68
C ALA A 197 24.16 -2.69 -17.27
N ALA A 198 24.98 -3.20 -16.33
CA ALA A 198 24.55 -3.36 -14.93
C ALA A 198 24.14 -2.02 -14.31
N MET A 199 23.26 -2.07 -13.32
CA MET A 199 22.89 -0.89 -12.55
C MET A 199 24.10 -0.40 -11.77
N ASP A 200 24.47 0.86 -11.93
CA ASP A 200 25.61 1.50 -11.30
C ASP A 200 25.26 2.91 -10.79
N TRP A 201 26.21 3.54 -10.12
CA TRP A 201 26.08 4.92 -9.61
C TRP A 201 25.68 5.92 -10.70
N ASN A 202 26.25 5.81 -11.91
CA ASN A 202 26.01 6.78 -12.97
C ASN A 202 24.54 6.74 -13.41
N LYS A 203 23.94 5.55 -13.49
CA LYS A 203 22.52 5.38 -13.83
C LYS A 203 21.58 5.91 -12.76
N ILE A 204 21.96 5.74 -11.48
CA ILE A 204 21.19 6.34 -10.38
C ILE A 204 21.22 7.86 -10.48
N THR A 205 22.42 8.43 -10.74
CA THR A 205 22.57 9.88 -10.91
C THR A 205 21.77 10.39 -12.12
N GLU A 206 21.76 9.66 -13.23
CA GLU A 206 20.98 10.02 -14.41
C GLU A 206 19.47 10.03 -14.14
N LEU A 207 18.95 9.03 -13.42
CA LEU A 207 17.56 8.99 -12.97
C LEU A 207 17.22 10.16 -12.03
N HIS A 208 18.09 10.45 -11.09
CA HIS A 208 17.96 11.55 -10.14
C HIS A 208 17.94 12.90 -10.84
N ASP A 209 18.92 13.14 -11.73
CA ASP A 209 19.06 14.40 -12.46
C ASP A 209 17.88 14.67 -13.39
N ALA A 210 17.31 13.63 -14.01
CA ALA A 210 16.12 13.76 -14.84
C ALA A 210 14.95 14.43 -14.07
N ILE A 211 14.75 14.05 -12.81
CA ILE A 211 13.68 14.61 -11.97
C ILE A 211 14.03 16.02 -11.46
N ILE A 212 15.27 16.24 -11.03
CA ILE A 212 15.72 17.55 -10.53
C ILE A 212 15.65 18.60 -11.64
N ASN A 213 15.98 18.26 -12.87
CA ASN A 213 15.89 19.18 -14.01
C ASN A 213 14.45 19.65 -14.29
N GLU A 214 13.45 18.91 -13.84
CA GLU A 214 12.04 19.30 -13.88
C GLU A 214 11.56 20.01 -12.59
N ASN A 215 12.50 20.36 -11.68
CA ASN A 215 12.26 21.01 -10.38
C ASN A 215 11.46 20.17 -9.38
N PHE A 216 11.60 18.84 -9.41
CA PHE A 216 11.07 17.92 -8.42
C PHE A 216 12.20 17.28 -7.62
N SER A 217 11.87 16.68 -6.45
CA SER A 217 12.82 16.07 -5.56
C SER A 217 12.53 14.57 -5.45
N PRO A 218 13.32 13.70 -6.10
CA PRO A 218 13.08 12.26 -6.03
C PRO A 218 13.29 11.75 -4.60
N THR A 219 12.32 10.99 -4.09
CA THR A 219 12.30 10.46 -2.71
C THR A 219 12.53 8.96 -2.65
N VAL A 220 12.16 8.24 -3.71
CA VAL A 220 12.25 6.78 -3.78
C VAL A 220 12.91 6.33 -5.07
N LEU A 221 13.84 5.38 -4.93
CA LEU A 221 14.41 4.58 -6.03
C LEU A 221 13.86 3.16 -5.95
N LEU A 222 13.06 2.76 -6.93
CA LEU A 222 12.41 1.45 -6.98
C LEU A 222 13.09 0.55 -8.01
N LEU A 223 13.53 -0.63 -7.56
CA LEU A 223 14.33 -1.57 -8.34
C LEU A 223 13.79 -3.00 -8.22
N HIS A 224 14.17 -3.86 -9.18
CA HIS A 224 14.07 -5.29 -8.98
C HIS A 224 15.25 -5.78 -8.11
N PRO A 225 15.12 -6.84 -7.28
CA PRO A 225 16.20 -7.35 -6.43
C PRO A 225 17.50 -7.70 -7.17
N ARG A 226 17.42 -8.07 -8.46
CA ARG A 226 18.62 -8.30 -9.28
C ARG A 226 19.42 -7.02 -9.52
N GLN A 227 18.76 -5.91 -9.83
CA GLN A 227 19.43 -4.62 -9.99
C GLN A 227 19.99 -4.11 -8.65
N LEU A 228 19.31 -4.38 -7.54
CA LEU A 228 19.85 -4.14 -6.22
C LEU A 228 21.13 -4.94 -5.97
N SER A 229 21.16 -6.20 -6.37
CA SER A 229 22.38 -7.04 -6.27
C SER A 229 23.52 -6.53 -7.16
N GLN A 230 23.23 -5.88 -8.28
CA GLN A 230 24.24 -5.24 -9.13
C GLN A 230 24.87 -4.03 -8.42
N LEU A 231 24.03 -3.20 -7.76
CA LEU A 231 24.52 -2.07 -6.96
C LEU A 231 25.42 -2.52 -5.80
N LEU A 232 25.08 -3.63 -5.14
CA LEU A 232 25.91 -4.21 -4.07
C LEU A 232 27.28 -4.68 -4.55
N ARG A 233 27.52 -4.78 -5.85
CA ARG A 233 28.82 -5.14 -6.45
C ARG A 233 29.58 -3.94 -6.98
N ASP A 234 28.97 -2.77 -7.07
CA ASP A 234 29.64 -1.54 -7.48
C ASP A 234 30.61 -1.07 -6.41
N ASP A 235 31.88 -0.86 -6.77
CA ASP A 235 32.94 -0.42 -5.87
C ASP A 235 32.58 0.85 -5.10
N LYS A 236 31.80 1.75 -5.68
CA LYS A 236 31.36 2.99 -5.03
C LYS A 236 30.45 2.73 -3.83
N PHE A 237 29.75 1.61 -3.79
CA PHE A 237 28.92 1.20 -2.67
C PHE A 237 29.62 0.28 -1.68
N ILE A 238 30.64 -0.48 -2.13
CA ILE A 238 31.37 -1.42 -1.29
C ILE A 238 32.50 -0.72 -0.52
N ASN A 239 33.20 0.21 -1.16
CA ASN A 239 34.41 0.80 -0.62
C ASN A 239 34.08 1.84 0.47
N ALA A 240 34.59 1.59 1.70
CA ALA A 240 34.40 2.46 2.86
C ALA A 240 34.89 3.91 2.65
N ASN A 241 35.81 4.15 1.71
CA ASN A 241 36.33 5.49 1.41
C ASN A 241 35.28 6.40 0.72
N TYR A 242 34.26 5.83 0.11
CA TYR A 242 33.17 6.57 -0.53
C TYR A 242 31.91 6.70 0.32
N LYS A 243 31.91 6.07 1.52
CA LYS A 243 30.77 6.11 2.44
C LYS A 243 30.95 7.23 3.46
N PRO A 244 30.08 8.23 3.50
CA PRO A 244 29.91 8.98 4.73
C PRO A 244 29.28 8.03 5.76
N SER A 245 29.82 8.03 6.95
CA SER A 245 29.52 7.19 8.10
C SER A 245 28.11 6.61 8.18
N GLY A 246 27.97 5.31 8.10
CA GLY A 246 26.99 4.56 8.90
C GLY A 246 25.76 3.98 8.20
N GLU A 247 25.42 4.34 6.98
CA GLU A 247 24.06 4.03 6.44
C GLU A 247 23.94 2.79 5.55
N LEU A 248 25.05 2.22 5.10
CA LEU A 248 25.04 0.98 4.34
C LEU A 248 25.61 -0.17 5.17
N ASP A 249 24.76 -0.93 5.81
CA ASP A 249 25.18 -2.15 6.47
C ASP A 249 25.18 -3.30 5.45
N ILE A 250 26.36 -3.58 4.90
CA ILE A 250 26.59 -4.73 3.99
C ILE A 250 26.19 -6.04 4.66
N ARG A 251 26.20 -6.11 5.99
CA ARG A 251 25.87 -7.31 6.76
C ARG A 251 24.38 -7.61 6.77
N THR A 252 23.54 -6.58 6.70
CA THR A 252 22.07 -6.73 6.70
C THR A 252 21.48 -6.68 5.30
N GLY A 253 22.26 -6.30 4.27
CA GLY A 253 21.76 -6.11 2.90
C GLY A 253 20.78 -4.93 2.75
N SER A 254 20.69 -4.08 3.76
CA SER A 254 19.88 -2.87 3.74
C SER A 254 20.60 -1.78 2.96
N PHE A 255 19.93 -1.29 1.92
CA PHE A 255 20.38 -0.15 1.13
C PHE A 255 19.72 1.10 1.66
N GLY A 256 20.14 1.76 2.65
CA GLY A 256 19.55 2.96 3.21
C GLY A 256 19.05 3.98 2.17
N GLU A 257 19.64 5.16 2.11
CA GLU A 257 19.33 6.19 1.15
C GLU A 257 20.50 6.44 0.20
N VAL A 258 20.20 6.73 -1.07
CA VAL A 258 21.16 7.09 -2.10
C VAL A 258 20.69 8.38 -2.76
N LEU A 259 21.51 9.44 -2.70
CA LEU A 259 21.15 10.77 -3.19
C LEU A 259 19.81 11.31 -2.61
N GLY A 260 19.52 11.01 -1.34
CA GLY A 260 18.25 11.37 -0.69
C GLY A 260 17.05 10.51 -1.11
N MET A 261 17.26 9.50 -1.95
CA MET A 261 16.24 8.55 -2.35
C MET A 261 16.32 7.28 -1.49
N ARG A 262 15.20 6.88 -0.89
CA ARG A 262 15.10 5.58 -0.23
C ARG A 262 15.06 4.47 -1.28
N VAL A 263 15.95 3.47 -1.15
CA VAL A 263 16.03 2.36 -2.10
C VAL A 263 15.06 1.27 -1.70
N LEU A 264 14.11 0.97 -2.56
CA LEU A 264 13.13 -0.10 -2.40
C LEU A 264 13.32 -1.16 -3.49
N ALA A 265 13.25 -2.41 -3.10
CA ALA A 265 13.35 -3.52 -4.04
C ALA A 265 12.13 -4.43 -3.95
N SER A 266 11.54 -4.76 -5.09
CA SER A 266 10.43 -5.71 -5.15
C SER A 266 10.54 -6.63 -6.36
N THR A 267 10.21 -7.90 -6.14
CA THR A 267 10.14 -8.92 -7.21
C THR A 267 9.01 -8.64 -8.22
N LYS A 268 8.07 -7.77 -7.88
CA LYS A 268 6.99 -7.32 -8.78
C LYS A 268 7.45 -6.25 -9.77
N CYS A 269 8.57 -5.58 -9.50
CA CYS A 269 9.19 -4.71 -10.50
C CYS A 269 9.69 -5.55 -11.67
N THR A 270 9.54 -5.02 -12.89
CA THR A 270 10.06 -5.68 -14.08
C THR A 270 11.58 -5.73 -14.01
N ASN A 271 12.18 -6.91 -14.19
CA ASN A 271 13.63 -7.06 -14.26
C ASN A 271 14.21 -6.23 -15.41
N GLY A 272 15.25 -5.46 -15.15
CA GLY A 272 15.86 -4.54 -16.11
C GLY A 272 15.19 -3.17 -16.18
N VAL A 273 14.28 -2.86 -15.27
CA VAL A 273 13.60 -1.56 -15.16
C VAL A 273 13.85 -0.96 -13.78
N ALA A 274 14.12 0.35 -13.76
CA ALA A 274 14.27 1.15 -12.54
C ALA A 274 13.39 2.39 -12.62
N TYR A 275 12.90 2.82 -11.46
CA TYR A 275 12.12 4.04 -11.31
C TYR A 275 12.72 4.92 -10.23
N ALA A 276 12.87 6.22 -10.51
CA ALA A 276 13.00 7.24 -9.48
C ALA A 276 11.70 8.03 -9.44
N ILE A 277 11.20 8.30 -8.24
CA ILE A 277 9.86 8.87 -8.05
C ILE A 277 9.91 9.90 -6.93
N ASP A 278 9.32 11.06 -7.18
CA ASP A 278 8.93 11.97 -6.11
C ASP A 278 7.54 11.56 -5.61
N THR A 279 7.49 10.80 -4.53
CA THR A 279 6.24 10.22 -4.01
C THR A 279 5.24 11.27 -3.53
N THR A 280 5.69 12.50 -3.26
CA THR A 280 4.82 13.55 -2.71
C THR A 280 3.86 14.14 -3.74
N VAL A 281 4.27 14.16 -5.03
CA VAL A 281 3.53 14.83 -6.10
C VAL A 281 3.26 13.96 -7.33
N ALA A 282 3.95 12.84 -7.50
CA ALA A 282 3.87 12.02 -8.71
C ALA A 282 2.48 11.41 -8.93
N ALA A 283 1.97 10.75 -7.92
CA ALA A 283 0.72 10.01 -8.01
C ALA A 283 0.01 9.95 -6.65
N VAL A 284 -1.28 9.70 -6.68
CA VAL A 284 -2.09 9.52 -5.47
C VAL A 284 -2.88 8.22 -5.54
N MET A 285 -2.94 7.57 -4.40
CA MET A 285 -3.84 6.46 -4.12
C MET A 285 -4.94 6.92 -3.17
N LEU A 286 -6.16 6.87 -3.64
CA LEU A 286 -7.35 7.13 -2.84
C LEU A 286 -7.81 5.83 -2.19
N VAL A 287 -7.84 5.79 -0.88
CA VAL A 287 -8.34 4.64 -0.13
C VAL A 287 -9.76 4.96 0.34
N ARG A 288 -10.75 4.34 -0.29
CA ARG A 288 -12.16 4.50 0.09
C ARG A 288 -12.56 3.51 1.18
N ARG A 289 -12.04 2.32 1.12
CA ARG A 289 -12.20 1.29 2.15
C ARG A 289 -10.88 0.54 2.25
N ASP A 290 -10.27 0.60 3.41
CA ASP A 290 -9.06 -0.14 3.73
C ASP A 290 -9.36 -1.65 3.83
N ILE A 291 -8.34 -2.45 4.04
CA ILE A 291 -8.45 -3.90 4.12
C ILE A 291 -9.49 -4.27 5.18
N THR A 292 -10.57 -4.91 4.73
CA THR A 292 -11.64 -5.42 5.60
C THR A 292 -11.87 -6.89 5.34
N THR A 293 -12.15 -7.65 6.39
CA THR A 293 -12.42 -9.07 6.30
C THR A 293 -13.87 -9.36 6.58
N LYS A 294 -14.46 -10.28 5.81
CA LYS A 294 -15.83 -10.75 6.01
C LYS A 294 -15.87 -12.27 5.90
N PRO A 295 -16.54 -12.95 6.86
CA PRO A 295 -16.81 -14.37 6.72
C PRO A 295 -17.80 -14.61 5.58
N TYR A 296 -17.66 -15.77 4.92
CA TYR A 296 -18.66 -16.24 3.97
C TYR A 296 -18.85 -17.74 4.08
N GLU A 297 -20.02 -18.18 3.66
CA GLU A 297 -20.45 -19.59 3.66
C GLU A 297 -21.12 -19.90 2.31
N ASP A 298 -20.69 -20.99 1.67
CA ASP A 298 -21.39 -21.55 0.51
C ASP A 298 -21.99 -22.91 0.92
N ILE A 299 -23.26 -22.88 1.30
CA ILE A 299 -24.01 -24.06 1.77
C ILE A 299 -24.10 -25.13 0.69
N ILE A 300 -24.17 -24.72 -0.60
CA ILE A 300 -24.33 -25.65 -1.72
C ILE A 300 -23.05 -26.48 -1.91
N LYS A 301 -21.89 -25.87 -1.73
CA LYS A 301 -20.59 -26.53 -1.86
C LYS A 301 -20.06 -27.10 -0.54
N GLY A 302 -20.70 -26.76 0.59
CA GLY A 302 -20.20 -27.10 1.93
C GLY A 302 -18.81 -26.49 2.18
N THR A 303 -18.61 -25.22 1.76
CA THR A 303 -17.36 -24.50 1.95
C THR A 303 -17.58 -23.29 2.82
N TYR A 304 -16.62 -23.05 3.69
CA TYR A 304 -16.60 -21.91 4.61
C TYR A 304 -15.30 -21.14 4.43
N GLY A 305 -15.33 -19.84 4.60
CA GLY A 305 -14.14 -19.06 4.39
C GLY A 305 -14.20 -17.62 4.88
N VAL A 306 -13.16 -16.89 4.54
CA VAL A 306 -13.00 -15.48 4.80
C VAL A 306 -12.64 -14.78 3.50
N VAL A 307 -13.29 -13.67 3.23
CA VAL A 307 -12.97 -12.75 2.12
C VAL A 307 -12.38 -11.48 2.70
N ALA A 308 -11.16 -11.19 2.32
CA ALA A 308 -10.57 -9.89 2.56
C ALA A 308 -10.77 -9.00 1.33
N SER A 309 -11.12 -7.73 1.52
CA SER A 309 -11.39 -6.80 0.42
C SER A 309 -10.93 -5.40 0.77
N GLU A 310 -10.47 -4.69 -0.27
CA GLU A 310 -10.04 -3.31 -0.23
C GLU A 310 -10.62 -2.55 -1.42
N ARG A 311 -10.89 -1.25 -1.28
CA ARG A 311 -11.37 -0.43 -2.38
C ARG A 311 -10.53 0.84 -2.51
N ILE A 312 -9.87 0.97 -3.66
CA ILE A 312 -8.92 2.05 -3.95
C ILE A 312 -9.23 2.75 -5.27
N GLY A 313 -8.60 3.91 -5.45
CA GLY A 313 -8.52 4.64 -6.71
C GLY A 313 -7.08 5.04 -6.94
N LEU A 314 -6.60 4.97 -8.16
CA LEU A 314 -5.22 5.31 -8.51
C LEU A 314 -5.20 6.39 -9.60
N GLY A 315 -4.29 7.36 -9.46
CA GLY A 315 -4.14 8.41 -10.47
C GLY A 315 -2.77 9.07 -10.46
N ILE A 316 -2.29 9.43 -11.65
CA ILE A 316 -1.08 10.23 -11.83
C ILE A 316 -1.45 11.70 -11.70
N LEU A 317 -0.80 12.41 -10.78
CA LEU A 317 -0.93 13.87 -10.64
C LEU A 317 0.12 14.59 -11.46
N GLN A 318 1.40 14.19 -11.32
CA GLN A 318 2.51 14.83 -12.01
C GLN A 318 3.45 13.80 -12.61
N SER A 319 3.30 13.56 -13.90
CA SER A 319 4.09 12.57 -14.63
C SER A 319 5.58 12.94 -14.72
N LYS A 320 5.92 14.23 -14.73
CA LYS A 320 7.31 14.74 -14.72
C LYS A 320 8.05 14.54 -13.40
N ALA A 321 7.36 14.11 -12.35
CA ALA A 321 7.95 13.69 -11.08
C ALA A 321 8.35 12.19 -11.07
N ILE A 322 8.29 11.53 -12.23
CA ILE A 322 8.63 10.13 -12.42
C ILE A 322 9.70 10.01 -13.50
N ALA A 323 10.83 9.41 -13.18
CA ALA A 323 11.84 8.98 -14.15
C ALA A 323 11.83 7.45 -14.25
N LYS A 324 11.92 6.94 -15.46
CA LYS A 324 11.95 5.51 -15.77
C LYS A 324 13.16 5.19 -16.62
N MET A 325 13.90 4.17 -16.22
CA MET A 325 14.99 3.61 -17.00
C MET A 325 14.66 2.16 -17.35
N THR A 326 14.91 1.79 -18.59
CA THR A 326 14.72 0.43 -19.10
C THR A 326 16.02 -0.11 -19.70
N ASN A 327 16.02 -1.34 -20.17
CA ASN A 327 17.20 -1.95 -20.79
C ASN A 327 18.44 -1.98 -19.85
N ILE A 328 18.22 -2.20 -18.56
CA ILE A 328 19.28 -2.49 -17.60
C ILE A 328 19.60 -3.99 -17.71
N ALA A 329 20.86 -4.38 -17.55
CA ALA A 329 21.24 -5.79 -17.62
C ALA A 329 20.39 -6.65 -16.69
N THR A 330 19.84 -7.72 -17.22
CA THR A 330 18.99 -8.67 -16.47
C THR A 330 19.79 -9.84 -15.91
N ASN A 331 21.01 -10.04 -16.42
CA ASN A 331 21.95 -11.06 -15.96
C ASN A 331 22.95 -10.43 -14.99
N LEU A 332 23.36 -11.21 -14.00
CA LEU A 332 24.39 -10.85 -13.01
C LEU A 332 25.77 -11.15 -13.55
#